data_7212bb85697b79ad20ebf6799e6ff1f2
#
_entry.id   7212bb85697b79ad20ebf6799e6ff1f2
#
_cell.length_a   1.000
_cell.length_b   1.000
_cell.length_c   1.000
_cell.angle_alpha   90.00
_cell.angle_beta   90.00
_cell.angle_gamma   90.00
#
_symmetry.space_group_name_H-M   'P 1'
#
loop_
_entity.id
_entity.type
_entity.pdbx_description
1 polymer ?
#
loop_
_entity_poly.entity_id
_entity_poly.type
_entity_poly.pdbx_seq_one_letter_code
_entity_poly.pdbx_strand_id
1 'polypeptide(L)'
;VWENIELPLLYAKKSFTAKQRHEIITGLLKSVGLESKENDYPINLSGGEQQRVAIARALAVSPEAILCDEPTGALDKKTGTQIMELLHSVVKEKGIMLLLVTHDPDIADTCDTIFEMDGGRITCAKNDT
;
A
#
# COMPACT_ATOMS: atom_id res chain seq x y z
N VAL A 1 -12.01 10.33 3.06
CA VAL A 1 -11.03 9.55 2.26
C VAL A 1 -10.12 10.48 1.47
N TRP A 2 -10.70 11.41 0.71
CA TRP A 2 -9.95 12.38 -0.09
C TRP A 2 -8.81 13.05 0.68
N GLU A 3 -9.12 13.70 1.81
CA GLU A 3 -8.15 14.41 2.64
C GLU A 3 -6.99 13.53 3.13
N ASN A 4 -7.26 12.25 3.40
CA ASN A 4 -6.22 11.30 3.80
C ASN A 4 -5.18 11.07 2.70
N ILE A 5 -5.62 10.98 1.43
CA ILE A 5 -4.73 10.78 0.29
C ILE A 5 -4.05 12.09 -0.11
N GLU A 6 -4.72 13.24 0.11
CA GLU A 6 -4.16 14.57 -0.17
C GLU A 6 -3.03 14.95 0.78
N LEU A 7 -3.10 14.49 2.03
CA LEU A 7 -2.18 14.91 3.09
C LEU A 7 -0.68 14.82 2.70
N PRO A 8 -0.16 13.70 2.16
CA PRO A 8 1.24 13.64 1.74
C PRO A 8 1.61 14.67 0.66
N LEU A 9 0.68 15.01 -0.22
CA LEU A 9 0.91 16.00 -1.29
C LEU A 9 1.06 17.43 -0.76
N LEU A 10 0.38 17.74 0.37
CA LEU A 10 0.48 19.05 1.01
C LEU A 10 1.83 19.24 1.71
N TYR A 11 2.44 18.15 2.20
CA TYR A 11 3.73 18.18 2.92
C TYR A 11 4.92 17.77 2.06
N ALA A 12 4.70 17.43 0.79
CA ALA A 12 5.78 17.08 -0.13
C ALA A 12 6.73 18.25 -0.35
N LYS A 13 8.02 17.94 -0.55
CA LYS A 13 9.02 18.97 -0.90
C LYS A 13 8.69 19.69 -2.20
N LYS A 14 8.03 19.01 -3.14
CA LYS A 14 7.52 19.56 -4.39
C LYS A 14 6.11 20.11 -4.16
N SER A 15 5.88 21.36 -4.56
CA SER A 15 4.54 21.95 -4.52
C SER A 15 3.66 21.42 -5.66
N PHE A 16 2.42 21.07 -5.32
CA PHE A 16 1.41 20.65 -6.28
C PHE A 16 0.27 21.69 -6.32
N THR A 17 -0.17 22.08 -7.53
CA THR A 17 -1.38 22.90 -7.69
C THR A 17 -2.63 22.11 -7.27
N ALA A 18 -3.73 22.80 -6.98
CA ALA A 18 -5.00 22.14 -6.66
C ALA A 18 -5.45 21.17 -7.78
N LYS A 19 -5.25 21.54 -9.05
CA LYS A 19 -5.56 20.69 -10.20
C LYS A 19 -4.72 19.41 -10.21
N GLN A 20 -3.41 19.54 -9.99
CA GLN A 20 -2.50 18.38 -9.95
C GLN A 20 -2.85 17.43 -8.80
N ARG A 21 -3.15 17.97 -7.60
CA ARG A 21 -3.60 17.13 -6.48
C ARG A 21 -4.88 16.38 -6.83
N HIS A 22 -5.84 17.07 -7.43
CA HIS A 22 -7.10 16.45 -7.86
C HIS A 22 -6.86 15.29 -8.84
N GLU A 23 -6.05 15.50 -9.88
CA GLU A 23 -5.72 14.46 -10.87
C GLU A 23 -5.02 13.26 -10.23
N ILE A 24 -4.05 13.49 -9.33
CA ILE A 24 -3.33 12.44 -8.62
C ILE A 24 -4.29 11.62 -7.74
N ILE A 25 -5.09 12.28 -6.91
CA ILE A 25 -5.99 11.61 -5.96
C ILE A 25 -7.07 10.80 -6.70
N THR A 26 -7.68 11.36 -7.73
CA THR A 26 -8.66 10.66 -8.56
C THR A 26 -8.05 9.42 -9.21
N GLY A 27 -6.83 9.52 -9.75
CA GLY A 27 -6.11 8.39 -10.32
C GLY A 27 -5.79 7.31 -9.28
N LEU A 28 -5.39 7.70 -8.08
CA LEU A 28 -5.10 6.77 -6.98
C LEU A 28 -6.37 6.07 -6.49
N LEU A 29 -7.46 6.80 -6.28
CA LEU A 29 -8.75 6.20 -5.90
C LEU A 29 -9.21 5.16 -6.90
N LYS A 30 -9.04 5.44 -8.20
CA LYS A 30 -9.32 4.49 -9.27
C LYS A 30 -8.41 3.25 -9.19
N SER A 31 -7.11 3.42 -8.98
CA SER A 31 -6.16 2.30 -8.92
C SER A 31 -6.41 1.35 -7.74
N VAL A 32 -7.04 1.83 -6.66
CA VAL A 32 -7.39 1.02 -5.49
C VAL A 32 -8.87 0.63 -5.45
N GLY A 33 -9.69 1.02 -6.47
CA GLY A 33 -11.11 0.67 -6.57
C GLY A 33 -12.00 1.36 -5.54
N LEU A 34 -11.72 2.64 -5.24
CA LEU A 34 -12.44 3.43 -4.23
C LEU A 34 -13.02 4.74 -4.79
N GLU A 35 -13.29 4.85 -6.11
CA GLU A 35 -13.80 6.06 -6.74
C GLU A 35 -15.11 6.54 -6.10
N SER A 36 -15.99 5.60 -5.75
CA SER A 36 -17.30 5.93 -5.14
C SER A 36 -17.18 6.36 -3.67
N LYS A 37 -16.00 6.26 -3.07
CA LYS A 37 -15.73 6.48 -1.64
C LYS A 37 -14.94 7.75 -1.35
N GLU A 38 -14.71 8.59 -2.35
CA GLU A 38 -13.86 9.78 -2.21
C GLU A 38 -14.30 10.72 -1.07
N ASN A 39 -15.61 10.86 -0.88
CA ASN A 39 -16.21 11.75 0.12
C ASN A 39 -16.54 11.04 1.45
N ASP A 40 -16.32 9.73 1.54
CA ASP A 40 -16.62 8.98 2.75
C ASP A 40 -15.61 9.30 3.86
N TYR A 41 -16.08 9.21 5.10
CA TYR A 41 -15.20 9.27 6.27
C TYR A 41 -14.53 7.91 6.51
N PRO A 42 -13.24 7.86 6.90
CA PRO A 42 -12.54 6.61 7.13
C PRO A 42 -13.23 5.66 8.13
N ILE A 43 -13.93 6.20 9.12
CA ILE A 43 -14.66 5.41 10.12
C ILE A 43 -15.84 4.62 9.51
N ASN A 44 -16.34 5.01 8.35
CA ASN A 44 -17.43 4.34 7.66
C ASN A 44 -16.96 3.25 6.68
N LEU A 45 -15.64 3.10 6.53
CA LEU A 45 -15.02 2.13 5.64
C LEU A 45 -14.81 0.78 6.35
N SER A 46 -14.95 -0.31 5.59
CA SER A 46 -14.48 -1.63 6.03
C SER A 46 -12.95 -1.65 6.21
N GLY A 47 -12.42 -2.62 6.96
CA GLY A 47 -10.98 -2.75 7.17
C GLY A 47 -10.18 -2.84 5.86
N GLY A 48 -10.70 -3.60 4.88
CA GLY A 48 -10.08 -3.70 3.55
C GLY A 48 -10.10 -2.38 2.77
N GLU A 49 -11.18 -1.61 2.85
CA GLU A 49 -11.26 -0.27 2.24
C GLU A 49 -10.31 0.72 2.93
N GLN A 50 -10.20 0.67 4.26
CA GLN A 50 -9.22 1.48 5.00
C GLN A 50 -7.79 1.15 4.59
N GLN A 51 -7.47 -0.13 4.40
CA GLN A 51 -6.15 -0.56 3.91
C GLN A 51 -5.88 -0.07 2.48
N ARG A 52 -6.88 -0.10 1.59
CA ARG A 52 -6.78 0.47 0.24
C ARG A 52 -6.53 1.98 0.26
N VAL A 53 -7.15 2.72 1.18
CA VAL A 53 -6.87 4.15 1.40
C VAL A 53 -5.44 4.36 1.87
N ALA A 54 -4.93 3.52 2.80
CA ALA A 54 -3.55 3.61 3.27
C ALA A 54 -2.54 3.36 2.14
N ILE A 55 -2.80 2.40 1.25
CA ILE A 55 -1.99 2.13 0.06
C ILE A 55 -2.01 3.34 -0.89
N ALA A 56 -3.18 3.87 -1.22
CA ALA A 56 -3.31 5.06 -2.07
C ALA A 56 -2.56 6.26 -1.48
N ARG A 57 -2.67 6.48 -0.19
CA ARG A 57 -1.93 7.52 0.53
C ARG A 57 -0.41 7.35 0.43
N ALA A 58 0.09 6.13 0.60
CA ALA A 58 1.52 5.84 0.48
C ALA A 58 2.05 6.13 -0.94
N LEU A 59 1.23 5.89 -1.95
CA LEU A 59 1.55 6.11 -3.37
C LEU A 59 1.48 7.57 -3.82
N ALA A 60 0.84 8.46 -3.05
CA ALA A 60 0.52 9.82 -3.49
C ALA A 60 1.74 10.65 -3.92
N VAL A 61 2.87 10.46 -3.28
CA VAL A 61 4.12 11.19 -3.56
C VAL A 61 5.05 10.44 -4.53
N SER A 62 4.56 9.38 -5.19
CA SER A 62 5.35 8.54 -6.10
C SER A 62 6.66 8.05 -5.46
N PRO A 63 6.59 7.26 -4.40
CA PRO A 63 7.77 6.79 -3.68
C PRO A 63 8.59 5.80 -4.52
N GLU A 64 9.88 5.63 -4.19
CA GLU A 64 10.72 4.58 -4.77
C GLU A 64 10.53 3.23 -4.06
N ALA A 65 10.03 3.25 -2.82
CA ALA A 65 9.75 2.06 -2.03
C ALA A 65 8.52 2.26 -1.14
N ILE A 66 7.79 1.18 -0.90
CA ILE A 66 6.71 1.09 0.09
C ILE A 66 7.13 0.11 1.18
N LEU A 67 6.95 0.53 2.42
CA LEU A 67 7.16 -0.32 3.60
C LEU A 67 5.80 -0.68 4.18
N CYS A 68 5.55 -1.97 4.32
CA CYS A 68 4.33 -2.51 4.91
C CYS A 68 4.68 -3.34 6.15
N ASP A 69 4.01 -3.03 7.24
CA ASP A 69 4.09 -3.79 8.48
C ASP A 69 2.74 -4.47 8.70
N GLU A 70 2.70 -5.79 8.61
CA GLU A 70 1.50 -6.64 8.76
C GLU A 70 0.28 -6.13 7.97
N PRO A 71 0.36 -5.92 6.64
CA PRO A 71 -0.67 -5.22 5.87
C PRO A 71 -2.02 -5.95 5.83
N THR A 72 -2.08 -7.20 6.26
CA THR A 72 -3.28 -8.04 6.26
C THR A 72 -3.67 -8.55 7.65
N GLY A 73 -2.90 -8.23 8.68
CA GLY A 73 -3.04 -8.82 10.02
C GLY A 73 -4.39 -8.59 10.70
N ALA A 74 -5.11 -7.53 10.33
CA ALA A 74 -6.45 -7.21 10.85
C ALA A 74 -7.60 -7.60 9.90
N LEU A 75 -7.30 -8.32 8.80
CA LEU A 75 -8.27 -8.64 7.74
C LEU A 75 -8.60 -10.14 7.74
N ASP A 76 -9.79 -10.48 7.25
CA ASP A 76 -10.10 -11.86 6.90
C ASP A 76 -9.24 -12.35 5.73
N LYS A 77 -9.07 -13.67 5.60
CA LYS A 77 -8.15 -14.27 4.61
C LYS A 77 -8.47 -13.83 3.16
N LYS A 78 -9.74 -13.75 2.80
CA LYS A 78 -10.15 -13.34 1.44
C LYS A 78 -9.79 -11.89 1.16
N THR A 79 -10.10 -11.00 2.08
CA THR A 79 -9.77 -9.56 1.97
C THR A 79 -8.26 -9.37 1.99
N GLY A 80 -7.53 -10.10 2.84
CA GLY A 80 -6.07 -10.09 2.89
C GLY A 80 -5.44 -10.45 1.55
N THR A 81 -5.90 -11.53 0.90
CA THR A 81 -5.44 -11.94 -0.44
C THR A 81 -5.65 -10.81 -1.46
N GLN A 82 -6.82 -10.17 -1.46
CA GLN A 82 -7.11 -9.05 -2.37
C GLN A 82 -6.21 -7.83 -2.15
N ILE A 83 -5.84 -7.56 -0.90
CA ILE A 83 -4.90 -6.48 -0.57
C ILE A 83 -3.49 -6.81 -1.07
N MET A 84 -3.03 -8.05 -0.91
CA MET A 84 -1.72 -8.47 -1.43
C MET A 84 -1.67 -8.44 -2.95
N GLU A 85 -2.69 -8.93 -3.64
CA GLU A 85 -2.81 -8.84 -5.11
C GLU A 85 -2.75 -7.38 -5.59
N LEU A 86 -3.46 -6.47 -4.91
CA LEU A 86 -3.41 -5.04 -5.21
C LEU A 86 -2.00 -4.47 -5.03
N LEU A 87 -1.35 -4.75 -3.90
CA LEU A 87 0.01 -4.30 -3.62
C LEU A 87 0.99 -4.77 -4.70
N HIS A 88 1.01 -6.06 -5.00
CA HIS A 88 1.88 -6.63 -6.04
C HIS A 88 1.62 -6.02 -7.42
N SER A 89 0.35 -5.85 -7.80
CA SER A 89 -0.02 -5.23 -9.08
C SER A 89 0.50 -3.80 -9.19
N VAL A 90 0.26 -2.98 -8.17
CA VAL A 90 0.65 -1.56 -8.18
C VAL A 90 2.16 -1.40 -8.15
N VAL A 91 2.86 -2.19 -7.34
CA VAL A 91 4.33 -2.16 -7.22
C VAL A 91 4.98 -2.53 -8.54
N LYS A 92 4.48 -3.60 -9.18
CA LYS A 92 4.95 -4.05 -10.49
C LYS A 92 4.69 -3.01 -11.59
N GLU A 93 3.46 -2.46 -11.65
CA GLU A 93 3.09 -1.46 -12.64
C GLU A 93 3.94 -0.19 -12.53
N LYS A 94 4.22 0.26 -11.32
CA LYS A 94 4.96 1.51 -11.04
C LYS A 94 6.47 1.31 -10.95
N GLY A 95 6.98 0.08 -10.94
CA GLY A 95 8.40 -0.22 -10.78
C GLY A 95 8.96 0.22 -9.43
N ILE A 96 8.17 0.10 -8.35
CA ILE A 96 8.57 0.45 -6.99
C ILE A 96 8.98 -0.80 -6.19
N MET A 97 9.87 -0.63 -5.22
CA MET A 97 10.23 -1.69 -4.29
C MET A 97 9.14 -1.85 -3.20
N LEU A 98 8.80 -3.10 -2.88
CA LEU A 98 7.95 -3.43 -1.72
C LEU A 98 8.81 -4.11 -0.65
N LEU A 99 8.89 -3.52 0.53
CA LEU A 99 9.43 -4.15 1.72
C LEU A 99 8.27 -4.48 2.66
N LEU A 100 8.12 -5.78 2.94
CA LEU A 100 7.01 -6.31 3.70
C LEU A 100 7.52 -6.99 4.97
N VAL A 101 6.92 -6.66 6.11
CA VAL A 101 7.10 -7.40 7.36
C VAL A 101 5.82 -8.19 7.62
N THR A 102 5.96 -9.50 7.81
CA THR A 102 4.82 -10.39 8.13
C THR A 102 5.28 -11.61 8.91
N HIS A 103 4.39 -12.18 9.68
CA HIS A 103 4.56 -13.50 10.29
C HIS A 103 3.75 -14.59 9.56
N ASP A 104 3.05 -14.25 8.48
CA ASP A 104 2.27 -15.17 7.66
C ASP A 104 3.14 -15.77 6.54
N PRO A 105 3.45 -17.09 6.58
CA PRO A 105 4.27 -17.74 5.57
C PRO A 105 3.62 -17.72 4.18
N ASP A 106 2.27 -17.79 4.09
CA ASP A 106 1.57 -17.74 2.80
C ASP A 106 1.82 -16.41 2.08
N ILE A 107 1.95 -15.31 2.85
CA ILE A 107 2.27 -13.99 2.32
C ILE A 107 3.76 -13.89 1.96
N ALA A 108 4.64 -14.35 2.85
CA ALA A 108 6.08 -14.33 2.61
C ALA A 108 6.44 -15.07 1.31
N ASP A 109 5.81 -16.21 1.04
CA ASP A 109 6.04 -17.02 -0.17
C ASP A 109 5.68 -16.29 -1.48
N THR A 110 4.87 -15.23 -1.42
CA THR A 110 4.54 -14.40 -2.59
C THR A 110 5.64 -13.40 -2.97
N CYS A 111 6.67 -13.25 -2.14
CA CYS A 111 7.77 -12.31 -2.34
C CYS A 111 8.93 -12.96 -3.10
N ASP A 112 9.68 -12.13 -3.87
CA ASP A 112 10.86 -12.57 -4.63
C ASP A 112 12.04 -12.91 -3.70
N THR A 113 12.16 -12.19 -2.58
CA THR A 113 13.24 -12.39 -1.60
C THR A 113 12.65 -12.43 -0.19
N ILE A 114 13.08 -13.40 0.60
CA ILE A 114 12.64 -13.57 1.98
C ILE A 114 13.86 -13.53 2.91
N PHE A 115 13.76 -12.66 3.91
CA PHE A 115 14.68 -12.59 5.03
C PHE A 115 13.97 -13.04 6.30
N GLU A 116 14.53 -14.01 6.98
CA GLU A 116 14.07 -14.44 8.31
C GLU A 116 14.83 -13.67 9.39
N MET A 117 14.10 -13.19 10.38
CA MET A 117 14.67 -12.53 11.55
C MET A 117 14.40 -13.35 12.80
N ASP A 118 15.45 -13.80 13.46
CA ASP A 118 15.38 -14.47 14.75
C ASP A 118 16.46 -13.97 15.70
N GLY A 119 16.10 -13.64 16.95
CA GLY A 119 17.01 -13.17 17.99
C GLY A 119 17.88 -11.98 17.59
N GLY A 120 17.37 -11.09 16.71
CA GLY A 120 18.10 -9.93 16.18
C GLY A 120 19.11 -10.26 15.08
N ARG A 121 19.09 -11.48 14.55
CA ARG A 121 19.89 -11.92 13.39
C ARG A 121 18.99 -12.06 12.18
N ILE A 122 19.52 -11.65 11.02
CA ILE A 122 18.83 -11.74 9.73
C ILE A 122 19.54 -12.77 8.88
N THR A 123 18.80 -13.72 8.31
CA THR A 123 19.27 -14.71 7.35
C THR A 123 18.43 -14.65 6.08
N CYS A 124 19.03 -14.82 4.90
CA CYS A 124 18.31 -14.91 3.64
C CYS A 124 17.79 -16.33 3.47
N ALA A 125 16.45 -16.49 3.45
CA ALA A 125 15.80 -17.80 3.28
C ALA A 125 15.44 -18.09 1.81
N LYS A 126 15.14 -17.05 1.01
CA LYS A 126 14.77 -17.16 -0.41
C LYS A 126 15.34 -15.98 -1.19
N ASN A 127 15.85 -16.23 -2.39
CA ASN A 127 16.27 -15.18 -3.32
C ASN A 127 16.06 -15.67 -4.76
N ASP A 128 14.97 -15.21 -5.39
CA ASP A 128 14.62 -15.52 -6.79
C ASP A 128 15.12 -14.38 -7.70
N THR A 129 16.45 -14.33 -7.92
CA THR A 129 17.10 -13.37 -8.86
C THR A 129 17.57 -14.06 -10.12
#